data_3fe861ef1c97e2f865e6f0b18a23dd93
#
_entry.id   3fe861ef1c97e2f865e6f0b18a23dd93
#
_cell.length_a   1.000
_cell.length_b   1.000
_cell.length_c   1.000
_cell.angle_alpha   90.00
_cell.angle_beta   90.00
_cell.angle_gamma   90.00
#
_symmetry.space_group_name_H-M   'P 1'
#
loop_
_entity.id
_entity.type
_entity.pdbx_description
1 polymer ?
#
loop_
_entity_poly.entity_id
_entity_poly.type
_entity_poly.pdbx_seq_one_letter_code
_entity_poly.pdbx_strand_id
1 'polypeptide(L)'
;MNTQKQKLTIIGGIILALFITLNPGAGFGQVIVSENDDDGLFSTRSGSTTTVRSSNGKTTIKFDKGSTDYKIEYEGEIKISDDDKDITGISRGGFFEISKSAFGNKRRILIESTSNGLVKEYYEGRKNIPYEPAGREWLAEVLIDVLRSTTLGAESRVKRFYSKGGTDAVLKELDYMSSDYVQTAYINILMSYKLSSNDVVKVLSLAGDEIESDYYLTSILKENQKLLLKDDQTRQAFIKATKSINSDYYKTSILKDAVKNDDISDSELYSILESSEDIGSDYYLSSLLKEMLDSRDMGDANLTKLLELSNSINSDHYKSRVLIEALESNNVPEVAFDKLVISIDKIESDHYVREILDEILDKQLSDEKLKSVLQVVNKNINSDYYTREILSDVIDEQNIKGESLFSVIDLAGTINSDYYLKEVLGDLADIRDFSDDQLIKILQACSKIDSDYYLSSVLVEFAPAVNRASSKVKDKYTEIAKTIKSETYFGKAIRAINK
;
A
#
# COMPACT_ATOMS: atom_id res chain seq x y z
N MET A 1 -21.26 20.27 22.05
CA MET A 1 -22.65 19.96 22.46
C MET A 1 -23.03 18.64 21.83
N ASN A 2 -23.29 17.68 22.67
CA ASN A 2 -23.85 16.32 22.44
C ASN A 2 -23.15 15.39 21.44
N THR A 3 -22.11 14.76 21.93
CA THR A 3 -21.61 13.45 21.49
C THR A 3 -22.48 12.35 22.10
N GLN A 4 -23.35 11.73 21.32
CA GLN A 4 -23.99 10.48 21.70
C GLN A 4 -22.99 9.33 21.58
N LYS A 5 -22.56 8.81 22.74
CA LYS A 5 -21.93 7.49 22.85
C LYS A 5 -22.99 6.43 22.56
N GLN A 6 -22.90 5.76 21.42
CA GLN A 6 -23.65 4.53 21.20
C GLN A 6 -22.94 3.40 21.95
N LYS A 7 -23.62 2.85 22.93
CA LYS A 7 -23.24 1.60 23.61
C LYS A 7 -23.48 0.44 22.62
N LEU A 8 -22.42 -0.27 22.29
CA LEU A 8 -22.53 -1.56 21.61
C LEU A 8 -23.13 -2.56 22.60
N THR A 9 -24.33 -3.02 22.32
CA THR A 9 -24.93 -4.17 23.01
C THR A 9 -24.60 -5.40 22.18
N ILE A 10 -23.74 -6.26 22.69
CA ILE A 10 -23.45 -7.58 22.12
C ILE A 10 -24.68 -8.45 22.40
N ILE A 11 -25.49 -8.66 21.38
CA ILE A 11 -26.51 -9.74 21.35
C ILE A 11 -25.99 -10.73 20.30
N GLY A 12 -25.85 -12.00 20.70
CA GLY A 12 -25.24 -13.07 19.92
C GLY A 12 -25.74 -13.15 18.48
N GLY A 13 -24.84 -12.99 17.54
CA GLY A 13 -25.10 -13.14 16.13
C GLY A 13 -24.44 -12.03 15.31
N ILE A 14 -23.37 -12.36 14.61
CA ILE A 14 -22.85 -11.73 13.39
C ILE A 14 -22.69 -10.19 13.45
N ILE A 15 -21.46 -9.72 13.69
CA ILE A 15 -21.07 -8.33 13.43
C ILE A 15 -20.90 -8.18 11.90
N LEU A 16 -21.74 -7.32 11.32
CA LEU A 16 -21.73 -6.98 9.90
C LEU A 16 -21.18 -5.57 9.73
N ALA A 17 -20.04 -5.41 9.09
CA ALA A 17 -19.59 -4.13 8.56
C ALA A 17 -19.72 -4.16 7.02
N LEU A 18 -20.59 -3.31 6.49
CA LEU A 18 -20.87 -3.20 5.05
C LEU A 18 -20.04 -2.07 4.46
N PHE A 19 -19.16 -2.37 3.51
CA PHE A 19 -18.71 -1.40 2.50
C PHE A 19 -18.66 -2.08 1.15
N ILE A 20 -19.51 -1.61 0.23
CA ILE A 20 -19.54 -2.03 -1.17
C ILE A 20 -18.81 -0.97 -1.98
N THR A 21 -17.74 -1.37 -2.70
CA THR A 21 -17.32 -0.68 -3.92
C THR A 21 -17.15 -1.71 -5.03
N LEU A 22 -17.91 -1.50 -6.08
CA LEU A 22 -17.95 -2.31 -7.29
C LEU A 22 -16.65 -2.12 -8.11
N ASN A 23 -15.98 -3.21 -8.43
CA ASN A 23 -15.03 -3.23 -9.54
C ASN A 23 -15.37 -4.42 -10.45
N PRO A 24 -15.69 -4.20 -11.75
CA PRO A 24 -16.10 -5.27 -12.65
C PRO A 24 -14.87 -5.82 -13.38
N GLY A 25 -14.38 -6.99 -12.99
CA GLY A 25 -13.32 -7.60 -13.78
C GLY A 25 -12.56 -8.79 -13.20
N ALA A 26 -13.14 -9.58 -12.32
CA ALA A 26 -12.61 -10.92 -12.04
C ALA A 26 -13.75 -11.79 -11.49
N GLY A 27 -13.95 -12.96 -12.07
CA GLY A 27 -15.04 -13.87 -11.70
C GLY A 27 -14.77 -14.56 -10.37
N PHE A 28 -15.02 -13.88 -9.28
CA PHE A 28 -15.07 -14.43 -7.93
C PHE A 28 -16.41 -14.05 -7.30
N GLY A 29 -17.07 -15.04 -6.71
CA GLY A 29 -18.40 -14.86 -6.12
C GLY A 29 -18.38 -13.86 -4.98
N GLN A 30 -19.33 -12.93 -4.99
CA GLN A 30 -19.52 -11.91 -3.97
C GLN A 30 -20.29 -12.43 -2.77
N VAL A 31 -19.90 -11.98 -1.58
CA VAL A 31 -20.64 -12.14 -0.35
C VAL A 31 -21.54 -10.91 -0.13
N ILE A 32 -22.83 -11.11 0.03
CA ILE A 32 -23.76 -10.07 0.45
C ILE A 32 -24.47 -10.55 1.72
N VAL A 33 -24.34 -9.84 2.82
CA VAL A 33 -25.13 -10.07 4.04
C VAL A 33 -25.96 -8.82 4.32
N SER A 34 -27.27 -8.93 4.45
CA SER A 34 -28.14 -7.84 4.79
C SER A 34 -29.00 -8.16 6.00
N GLU A 35 -29.15 -7.18 6.89
CA GLU A 35 -30.01 -7.27 8.09
C GLU A 35 -31.48 -6.97 7.82
N ASN A 36 -31.82 -6.42 6.64
CA ASN A 36 -33.19 -6.08 6.28
C ASN A 36 -33.47 -6.51 4.84
N ASP A 37 -34.24 -7.57 4.70
CA ASP A 37 -34.96 -8.03 3.49
C ASP A 37 -34.17 -8.29 2.18
N ASP A 38 -32.82 -8.26 2.19
CA ASP A 38 -32.01 -8.53 1.02
C ASP A 38 -31.14 -9.79 1.13
N ASP A 39 -30.87 -10.42 -0.04
CA ASP A 39 -30.15 -11.68 -0.17
C ASP A 39 -28.65 -11.57 0.12
N GLY A 40 -28.12 -12.36 1.05
CA GLY A 40 -26.69 -12.52 1.27
C GLY A 40 -26.14 -13.76 0.52
N LEU A 41 -25.13 -13.57 -0.33
CA LEU A 41 -24.50 -14.60 -1.15
C LEU A 41 -23.04 -14.83 -0.75
N PHE A 42 -22.69 -16.09 -0.49
CA PHE A 42 -21.31 -16.51 -0.23
C PHE A 42 -20.85 -17.50 -1.31
N SER A 43 -19.65 -17.31 -1.85
CA SER A 43 -19.02 -18.27 -2.76
C SER A 43 -17.99 -19.12 -2.03
N THR A 44 -17.89 -20.38 -2.42
CA THR A 44 -16.90 -21.33 -1.94
C THR A 44 -15.88 -21.66 -3.03
N ARG A 45 -14.72 -22.22 -2.64
CA ARG A 45 -13.63 -22.66 -3.54
C ARG A 45 -14.09 -23.50 -4.75
N SER A 46 -15.22 -24.21 -4.65
CA SER A 46 -15.72 -25.11 -5.68
C SER A 46 -16.77 -24.50 -6.62
N GLY A 47 -16.96 -23.18 -6.58
CA GLY A 47 -18.02 -22.51 -7.35
C GLY A 47 -19.44 -22.75 -6.79
N SER A 48 -19.56 -23.32 -5.59
CA SER A 48 -20.83 -23.44 -4.90
C SER A 48 -21.22 -22.12 -4.25
N THR A 49 -22.51 -21.83 -4.25
CA THR A 49 -23.06 -20.58 -3.72
C THR A 49 -23.78 -20.85 -2.39
N THR A 50 -23.40 -20.13 -1.34
CA THR A 50 -24.11 -20.16 -0.06
C THR A 50 -24.86 -18.84 0.13
N THR A 51 -26.15 -18.91 0.38
CA THR A 51 -27.00 -17.78 0.70
C THR A 51 -27.45 -17.86 2.15
N VAL A 52 -27.26 -16.82 2.94
CA VAL A 52 -27.73 -16.71 4.33
C VAL A 52 -28.66 -15.53 4.45
N ARG A 53 -29.87 -15.75 4.97
CA ARG A 53 -30.86 -14.72 5.29
C ARG A 53 -31.29 -14.85 6.74
N SER A 54 -31.30 -13.75 7.47
CA SER A 54 -31.85 -13.69 8.83
C SER A 54 -32.92 -12.60 8.89
N SER A 55 -34.12 -12.96 9.29
CA SER A 55 -35.24 -12.04 9.49
C SER A 55 -36.13 -12.50 10.63
N ASN A 56 -36.50 -11.60 11.54
CA ASN A 56 -37.39 -11.85 12.67
C ASN A 56 -37.00 -13.07 13.53
N GLY A 57 -35.69 -13.27 13.76
CA GLY A 57 -35.20 -14.41 14.58
C GLY A 57 -35.07 -15.74 13.82
N LYS A 58 -35.56 -15.81 12.59
CA LYS A 58 -35.43 -16.97 11.72
C LYS A 58 -34.25 -16.81 10.78
N THR A 59 -33.38 -17.82 10.73
CA THR A 59 -32.26 -17.89 9.79
C THR A 59 -32.55 -18.94 8.72
N THR A 60 -32.34 -18.59 7.47
CA THR A 60 -32.40 -19.47 6.31
C THR A 60 -31.05 -19.53 5.64
N ILE A 61 -30.50 -20.74 5.48
CA ILE A 61 -29.24 -20.98 4.76
C ILE A 61 -29.55 -21.89 3.57
N LYS A 62 -29.08 -21.52 2.40
CA LYS A 62 -29.11 -22.36 1.20
C LYS A 62 -27.70 -22.49 0.67
N PHE A 63 -27.27 -23.69 0.37
CA PHE A 63 -26.00 -23.97 -0.31
C PHE A 63 -26.11 -25.21 -1.17
N ASP A 64 -25.25 -25.29 -2.18
CA ASP A 64 -25.08 -26.45 -3.03
C ASP A 64 -23.74 -27.13 -2.77
N LYS A 65 -23.69 -28.43 -2.90
CA LYS A 65 -22.49 -29.25 -2.86
C LYS A 65 -22.53 -30.26 -4.01
N GLY A 66 -21.82 -29.93 -5.10
CA GLY A 66 -21.93 -30.66 -6.36
C GLY A 66 -23.34 -30.57 -6.96
N SER A 67 -24.03 -31.73 -7.18
CA SER A 67 -25.40 -31.79 -7.69
C SER A 67 -26.46 -31.83 -6.60
N THR A 68 -26.14 -31.42 -5.40
CA THR A 68 -27.00 -31.53 -4.21
C THR A 68 -27.28 -30.15 -3.62
N ASP A 69 -28.54 -29.80 -3.50
CA ASP A 69 -29.03 -28.56 -2.89
C ASP A 69 -29.41 -28.82 -1.43
N TYR A 70 -28.89 -27.97 -0.55
CA TYR A 70 -29.25 -27.93 0.86
C TYR A 70 -30.03 -26.67 1.19
N LYS A 71 -31.08 -26.82 2.02
CA LYS A 71 -31.77 -25.69 2.64
C LYS A 71 -31.92 -25.98 4.12
N ILE A 72 -31.43 -25.08 4.95
CA ILE A 72 -31.56 -25.11 6.40
C ILE A 72 -32.36 -23.90 6.82
N GLU A 73 -33.33 -24.10 7.72
CA GLU A 73 -34.09 -23.04 8.35
C GLU A 73 -34.12 -23.33 9.87
N TYR A 74 -33.82 -22.32 10.65
CA TYR A 74 -33.89 -22.46 12.12
C TYR A 74 -34.26 -21.16 12.81
N GLU A 75 -34.80 -21.30 14.02
CA GLU A 75 -35.10 -20.21 14.91
C GLU A 75 -34.66 -20.60 16.32
N GLY A 76 -33.99 -19.69 17.01
CA GLY A 76 -33.45 -19.92 18.34
C GLY A 76 -32.06 -20.56 18.37
N GLU A 77 -31.52 -20.75 19.55
CA GLU A 77 -30.22 -21.38 19.76
C GLU A 77 -30.31 -22.89 19.53
N ILE A 78 -29.43 -23.43 18.70
CA ILE A 78 -29.37 -24.86 18.35
C ILE A 78 -28.23 -25.52 19.10
N LYS A 79 -28.50 -26.55 19.89
CA LYS A 79 -27.47 -27.36 20.57
C LYS A 79 -27.21 -28.64 19.79
N ILE A 80 -25.96 -28.84 19.42
CA ILE A 80 -25.48 -29.98 18.64
C ILE A 80 -24.84 -31.01 19.59
N SER A 81 -24.96 -32.29 19.30
CA SER A 81 -24.28 -33.34 20.01
C SER A 81 -22.76 -33.27 19.90
N ASP A 82 -22.04 -33.81 20.88
CA ASP A 82 -20.56 -33.79 20.91
C ASP A 82 -19.88 -34.55 19.77
N ASP A 83 -20.59 -35.41 19.07
CA ASP A 83 -20.16 -36.17 17.91
C ASP A 83 -20.64 -35.58 16.59
N ASP A 84 -21.25 -34.38 16.62
CA ASP A 84 -21.81 -33.67 15.44
C ASP A 84 -22.87 -34.44 14.64
N LYS A 85 -23.58 -35.38 15.28
CA LYS A 85 -24.51 -36.28 14.60
C LYS A 85 -25.99 -36.04 14.90
N ASP A 86 -26.30 -35.25 15.95
CA ASP A 86 -27.67 -35.00 16.35
C ASP A 86 -27.88 -33.58 16.89
N ILE A 87 -29.11 -33.12 16.85
CA ILE A 87 -29.59 -31.92 17.55
C ILE A 87 -30.18 -32.33 18.90
N THR A 88 -29.51 -31.86 19.94
CA THR A 88 -29.84 -32.24 21.34
C THR A 88 -30.69 -31.25 22.07
N GLY A 89 -30.79 -30.00 21.56
CA GLY A 89 -31.58 -28.94 22.16
C GLY A 89 -31.87 -27.82 21.18
N ILE A 90 -33.00 -27.16 21.39
CA ILE A 90 -33.39 -25.93 20.65
C ILE A 90 -34.06 -25.02 21.69
N SER A 91 -33.81 -23.70 21.62
CA SER A 91 -34.50 -22.72 22.47
C SER A 91 -36.03 -22.90 22.41
N ARG A 92 -36.69 -22.59 23.51
CA ARG A 92 -38.14 -22.79 23.64
C ARG A 92 -38.90 -22.07 22.54
N GLY A 93 -39.77 -22.79 21.80
CA GLY A 93 -40.54 -22.27 20.66
C GLY A 93 -39.76 -22.18 19.37
N GLY A 94 -38.47 -22.50 19.39
CA GLY A 94 -37.64 -22.54 18.17
C GLY A 94 -37.76 -23.87 17.43
N PHE A 95 -37.17 -23.90 16.24
CA PHE A 95 -37.15 -25.08 15.38
C PHE A 95 -35.85 -25.16 14.60
N PHE A 96 -35.59 -26.33 14.03
CA PHE A 96 -34.53 -26.60 13.04
C PHE A 96 -35.13 -27.46 11.94
N GLU A 97 -35.03 -26.99 10.70
CA GLU A 97 -35.40 -27.76 9.51
C GLU A 97 -34.21 -27.88 8.56
N ILE A 98 -33.92 -29.08 8.11
CA ILE A 98 -32.96 -29.33 7.04
C ILE A 98 -33.64 -30.10 5.90
N SER A 99 -33.43 -29.62 4.67
CA SER A 99 -33.82 -30.37 3.48
C SER A 99 -32.64 -30.48 2.53
N LYS A 100 -32.53 -31.67 1.88
CA LYS A 100 -31.54 -32.02 0.86
C LYS A 100 -32.25 -32.52 -0.38
N SER A 101 -31.92 -31.95 -1.54
CA SER A 101 -32.44 -32.38 -2.83
C SER A 101 -31.30 -32.83 -3.74
N ALA A 102 -31.38 -34.04 -4.27
CA ALA A 102 -30.41 -34.56 -5.21
C ALA A 102 -31.12 -35.44 -6.24
N PHE A 103 -30.89 -35.21 -7.53
CA PHE A 103 -31.48 -35.99 -8.65
C PHE A 103 -33.01 -36.18 -8.58
N GLY A 104 -33.72 -35.14 -8.13
CA GLY A 104 -35.19 -35.17 -7.97
C GLY A 104 -35.70 -35.82 -6.68
N ASN A 105 -34.84 -36.42 -5.89
CA ASN A 105 -35.18 -36.96 -4.56
C ASN A 105 -35.00 -35.90 -3.50
N LYS A 106 -36.03 -35.66 -2.70
CA LYS A 106 -35.99 -34.71 -1.58
C LYS A 106 -36.17 -35.44 -0.25
N ARG A 107 -35.28 -35.20 0.71
CA ARG A 107 -35.42 -35.61 2.10
C ARG A 107 -35.48 -34.37 2.98
N ARG A 108 -36.20 -34.46 4.12
CA ARG A 108 -36.37 -33.35 5.06
C ARG A 108 -36.51 -33.85 6.48
N ILE A 109 -35.85 -33.19 7.41
CA ILE A 109 -36.08 -33.34 8.85
C ILE A 109 -36.56 -31.99 9.38
N LEU A 110 -37.60 -32.04 10.25
CA LEU A 110 -38.06 -30.94 11.06
C LEU A 110 -37.92 -31.35 12.54
N ILE A 111 -37.28 -30.47 13.32
CA ILE A 111 -37.13 -30.63 14.77
C ILE A 111 -37.69 -29.38 15.45
N GLU A 112 -38.69 -29.57 16.30
CA GLU A 112 -39.38 -28.47 16.98
C GLU A 112 -39.18 -28.59 18.49
N SER A 113 -38.97 -27.47 19.17
CA SER A 113 -38.87 -27.36 20.62
C SER A 113 -40.27 -27.15 21.19
N THR A 114 -40.79 -28.17 21.89
CA THR A 114 -42.11 -28.14 22.56
C THR A 114 -41.97 -28.11 24.08
N SER A 115 -43.08 -27.93 24.79
CA SER A 115 -43.14 -28.05 26.27
C SER A 115 -42.68 -29.42 26.80
N ASN A 116 -42.79 -30.48 25.97
CA ASN A 116 -42.46 -31.85 26.32
C ASN A 116 -41.11 -32.34 25.78
N GLY A 117 -40.28 -31.42 25.27
CA GLY A 117 -38.99 -31.74 24.67
C GLY A 117 -38.96 -31.53 23.13
N LEU A 118 -38.00 -32.16 22.46
CA LEU A 118 -37.87 -32.07 21.01
C LEU A 118 -38.81 -33.09 20.33
N VAL A 119 -39.58 -32.59 19.35
CA VAL A 119 -40.33 -33.41 18.42
C VAL A 119 -39.56 -33.47 17.12
N LYS A 120 -39.29 -34.68 16.62
CA LYS A 120 -38.48 -34.90 15.40
C LYS A 120 -39.33 -35.62 14.35
N GLU A 121 -39.42 -35.03 13.16
CA GLU A 121 -40.14 -35.60 12.02
C GLU A 121 -39.18 -35.78 10.84
N TYR A 122 -39.37 -36.89 10.10
CA TYR A 122 -38.58 -37.21 8.90
C TYR A 122 -39.46 -37.45 7.69
N TYR A 123 -39.07 -36.92 6.54
CA TYR A 123 -39.82 -37.00 5.30
C TYR A 123 -38.95 -37.48 4.13
N GLU A 124 -39.45 -38.42 3.36
CA GLU A 124 -38.94 -38.78 2.03
C GLU A 124 -39.94 -38.38 0.94
N GLY A 125 -39.61 -37.41 0.12
CA GLY A 125 -40.57 -36.73 -0.72
C GLY A 125 -41.71 -36.09 0.07
N ARG A 126 -42.95 -36.62 -0.12
CA ARG A 126 -44.14 -36.17 0.62
C ARG A 126 -44.56 -37.10 1.74
N LYS A 127 -43.86 -38.25 1.93
CA LYS A 127 -44.21 -39.24 2.95
C LYS A 127 -43.51 -38.91 4.25
N ASN A 128 -44.27 -38.90 5.35
CA ASN A 128 -43.73 -38.90 6.70
C ASN A 128 -43.30 -40.34 7.03
N ILE A 129 -42.06 -40.51 7.42
CA ILE A 129 -41.41 -41.76 7.77
C ILE A 129 -41.07 -41.70 9.25
N PRO A 130 -41.16 -42.82 10.03
CA PRO A 130 -40.69 -42.82 11.42
C PRO A 130 -39.25 -42.27 11.52
N TYR A 131 -39.05 -41.33 12.45
CA TYR A 131 -37.72 -40.72 12.65
C TYR A 131 -36.69 -41.79 13.04
N GLU A 132 -37.08 -42.76 13.88
CA GLU A 132 -36.17 -43.85 14.26
C GLU A 132 -36.37 -45.07 13.37
N PRO A 133 -35.29 -45.70 12.83
CA PRO A 133 -33.90 -45.24 12.91
C PRO A 133 -33.53 -44.32 11.72
N ALA A 134 -34.29 -44.34 10.61
CA ALA A 134 -33.93 -43.82 9.29
C ALA A 134 -33.65 -42.30 9.31
N GLY A 135 -34.48 -41.53 10.01
CA GLY A 135 -34.29 -40.10 10.14
C GLY A 135 -33.02 -39.72 10.95
N ARG A 136 -32.76 -40.48 12.04
CA ARG A 136 -31.55 -40.29 12.84
C ARG A 136 -30.28 -40.57 12.04
N GLU A 137 -30.25 -41.68 11.30
CA GLU A 137 -29.11 -42.07 10.46
C GLU A 137 -28.86 -41.01 9.35
N TRP A 138 -29.94 -40.53 8.74
CA TRP A 138 -29.82 -39.51 7.70
C TRP A 138 -29.39 -38.14 8.28
N LEU A 139 -29.90 -37.74 9.48
CA LEU A 139 -29.43 -36.52 10.12
C LEU A 139 -27.92 -36.59 10.43
N ALA A 140 -27.47 -37.73 10.97
CA ALA A 140 -26.05 -37.95 11.28
C ALA A 140 -25.15 -37.89 10.04
N GLU A 141 -25.67 -38.31 8.85
CA GLU A 141 -24.96 -38.21 7.56
C GLU A 141 -24.81 -36.76 7.10
N VAL A 142 -25.90 -35.97 7.17
CA VAL A 142 -25.93 -34.64 6.53
C VAL A 142 -25.48 -33.51 7.46
N LEU A 143 -25.59 -33.68 8.79
CA LEU A 143 -25.33 -32.60 9.75
C LEU A 143 -23.88 -32.14 9.71
N ILE A 144 -22.92 -33.05 9.54
CA ILE A 144 -21.51 -32.71 9.46
C ILE A 144 -21.19 -31.83 8.23
N ASP A 145 -21.83 -32.09 7.10
CA ASP A 145 -21.71 -31.26 5.90
C ASP A 145 -22.23 -29.86 6.15
N VAL A 146 -23.38 -29.72 6.81
CA VAL A 146 -23.96 -28.42 7.21
C VAL A 146 -23.03 -27.66 8.13
N LEU A 147 -22.49 -28.29 9.17
CA LEU A 147 -21.63 -27.69 10.17
C LEU A 147 -20.29 -27.22 9.62
N ARG A 148 -19.79 -27.87 8.57
CA ARG A 148 -18.55 -27.51 7.87
C ARG A 148 -18.75 -26.50 6.75
N SER A 149 -19.99 -26.35 6.26
CA SER A 149 -20.34 -25.43 5.19
C SER A 149 -21.03 -24.14 5.70
N THR A 150 -21.30 -24.06 6.99
CA THR A 150 -22.00 -22.92 7.60
C THR A 150 -21.41 -22.58 8.98
N THR A 151 -21.75 -21.42 9.50
CA THR A 151 -21.36 -21.02 10.88
C THR A 151 -22.28 -21.57 11.97
N LEU A 152 -23.24 -22.45 11.63
CA LEU A 152 -24.15 -23.07 12.60
C LEU A 152 -23.36 -23.85 13.67
N GLY A 153 -23.50 -23.47 14.93
CA GLY A 153 -22.83 -24.10 16.04
C GLY A 153 -21.32 -23.84 16.14
N ALA A 154 -20.76 -22.89 15.38
CA ALA A 154 -19.32 -22.61 15.34
C ALA A 154 -18.73 -22.37 16.74
N GLU A 155 -19.34 -21.51 17.56
CA GLU A 155 -18.84 -21.21 18.91
C GLU A 155 -18.78 -22.49 19.81
N SER A 156 -19.84 -23.29 19.82
CA SER A 156 -19.89 -24.52 20.63
C SER A 156 -18.89 -25.57 20.14
N ARG A 157 -18.69 -25.66 18.82
CA ARG A 157 -17.72 -26.57 18.19
C ARG A 157 -16.29 -26.14 18.46
N VAL A 158 -15.93 -24.86 18.24
CA VAL A 158 -14.60 -24.32 18.58
C VAL A 158 -14.29 -24.57 20.05
N LYS A 159 -15.24 -24.24 20.97
CA LYS A 159 -15.09 -24.51 22.41
C LYS A 159 -14.81 -25.98 22.70
N ARG A 160 -15.54 -26.87 22.06
CA ARG A 160 -15.41 -28.33 22.26
C ARG A 160 -14.07 -28.84 21.73
N PHE A 161 -13.66 -28.46 20.51
CA PHE A 161 -12.37 -28.86 19.93
C PHE A 161 -11.21 -28.29 20.76
N TYR A 162 -11.27 -27.00 21.11
CA TYR A 162 -10.25 -26.38 21.93
C TYR A 162 -10.10 -27.04 23.30
N SER A 163 -11.21 -27.41 23.96
CA SER A 163 -11.17 -28.12 25.25
C SER A 163 -10.59 -29.54 25.16
N LYS A 164 -10.69 -30.20 24.00
CA LYS A 164 -10.19 -31.56 23.78
C LYS A 164 -8.72 -31.63 23.37
N GLY A 165 -8.22 -30.65 22.64
CA GLY A 165 -6.88 -30.70 22.08
C GLY A 165 -6.27 -29.31 21.74
N GLY A 166 -6.76 -28.24 22.36
CA GLY A 166 -6.22 -26.90 22.18
C GLY A 166 -6.39 -26.36 20.76
N THR A 167 -5.51 -25.44 20.41
CA THR A 167 -5.46 -24.81 19.09
C THR A 167 -5.36 -25.84 17.96
N ASP A 168 -4.48 -26.84 18.09
CA ASP A 168 -4.24 -27.85 17.04
C ASP A 168 -5.49 -28.65 16.67
N ALA A 169 -6.39 -28.91 17.64
CA ALA A 169 -7.64 -29.62 17.38
C ALA A 169 -8.64 -28.76 16.58
N VAL A 170 -8.65 -27.45 16.81
CA VAL A 170 -9.48 -26.51 16.02
C VAL A 170 -8.93 -26.37 14.61
N LEU A 171 -7.60 -26.16 14.47
CA LEU A 171 -6.96 -26.03 13.16
C LEU A 171 -7.19 -27.27 12.28
N LYS A 172 -7.08 -28.47 12.86
CA LYS A 172 -7.37 -29.73 12.16
C LYS A 172 -8.80 -29.81 11.65
N GLU A 173 -9.78 -29.22 12.33
CA GLU A 173 -11.17 -29.21 11.84
C GLU A 173 -11.34 -28.23 10.67
N LEU A 174 -10.55 -27.14 10.64
CA LEU A 174 -10.56 -26.18 9.50
C LEU A 174 -10.14 -26.83 8.18
N ASP A 175 -9.24 -27.82 8.20
CA ASP A 175 -8.81 -28.56 7.00
C ASP A 175 -9.98 -29.24 6.24
N TYR A 176 -11.09 -29.49 6.94
CA TYR A 176 -12.30 -30.07 6.34
C TYR A 176 -13.30 -29.03 5.83
N MET A 177 -13.00 -27.73 5.97
CA MET A 177 -13.88 -26.64 5.54
C MET A 177 -13.37 -26.06 4.23
N SER A 178 -14.27 -25.81 3.27
CA SER A 178 -13.92 -25.23 1.97
C SER A 178 -14.34 -23.78 1.81
N SER A 179 -14.96 -23.19 2.82
CA SER A 179 -15.47 -21.82 2.78
C SER A 179 -14.60 -20.90 3.64
N ASP A 180 -13.94 -19.93 3.01
CA ASP A 180 -13.15 -18.89 3.69
C ASP A 180 -13.96 -18.14 4.75
N TYR A 181 -15.26 -17.91 4.47
CA TYR A 181 -16.18 -17.32 5.44
C TYR A 181 -16.31 -18.16 6.72
N VAL A 182 -16.51 -19.49 6.57
CA VAL A 182 -16.66 -20.39 7.73
C VAL A 182 -15.33 -20.52 8.46
N GLN A 183 -14.23 -20.70 7.76
CA GLN A 183 -12.89 -20.76 8.34
C GLN A 183 -12.57 -19.47 9.11
N THR A 184 -12.86 -18.29 8.52
CA THR A 184 -12.69 -16.98 9.18
C THR A 184 -13.48 -16.88 10.48
N ALA A 185 -14.74 -17.32 10.50
CA ALA A 185 -15.56 -17.32 11.70
C ALA A 185 -14.95 -18.20 12.81
N TYR A 186 -14.48 -19.40 12.48
CA TYR A 186 -13.80 -20.28 13.44
C TYR A 186 -12.48 -19.70 13.94
N ILE A 187 -11.68 -19.10 13.05
CA ILE A 187 -10.41 -18.44 13.41
C ILE A 187 -10.68 -17.28 14.39
N ASN A 188 -11.65 -16.41 14.09
CA ASN A 188 -11.95 -15.26 14.95
C ASN A 188 -12.49 -15.71 16.32
N ILE A 189 -13.32 -16.76 16.37
CA ILE A 189 -13.72 -17.36 17.63
C ILE A 189 -12.51 -17.90 18.41
N LEU A 190 -11.62 -18.64 17.74
CA LEU A 190 -10.41 -19.18 18.36
C LEU A 190 -9.49 -18.08 18.89
N MET A 191 -9.29 -17.00 18.08
CA MET A 191 -8.49 -15.84 18.48
C MET A 191 -9.06 -15.08 19.69
N SER A 192 -10.34 -15.23 19.99
CA SER A 192 -10.95 -14.65 21.20
C SER A 192 -10.53 -15.35 22.49
N TYR A 193 -9.92 -16.54 22.41
CA TYR A 193 -9.38 -17.24 23.57
C TYR A 193 -8.00 -16.68 23.97
N LYS A 194 -7.56 -17.00 25.20
CA LYS A 194 -6.22 -16.65 25.66
C LYS A 194 -5.20 -17.61 25.04
N LEU A 195 -4.78 -17.29 23.80
CA LEU A 195 -3.79 -18.07 23.08
C LEU A 195 -2.35 -17.70 23.50
N SER A 196 -1.42 -18.66 23.39
CA SER A 196 0.02 -18.37 23.41
C SER A 196 0.46 -17.75 22.08
N SER A 197 1.60 -17.02 22.07
CA SER A 197 2.16 -16.46 20.83
C SER A 197 2.43 -17.56 19.79
N ASN A 198 2.86 -18.74 20.24
CA ASN A 198 3.06 -19.91 19.37
C ASN A 198 1.75 -20.38 18.71
N ASP A 199 0.65 -20.37 19.45
CA ASP A 199 -0.65 -20.75 18.90
C ASP A 199 -1.17 -19.71 17.90
N VAL A 200 -0.97 -18.42 18.20
CA VAL A 200 -1.28 -17.33 17.25
C VAL A 200 -0.50 -17.49 15.95
N VAL A 201 0.80 -17.81 16.03
CA VAL A 201 1.63 -18.05 14.83
C VAL A 201 1.08 -19.21 14.00
N LYS A 202 0.68 -20.33 14.65
CA LYS A 202 0.07 -21.47 13.94
C LYS A 202 -1.22 -21.06 13.22
N VAL A 203 -2.09 -20.31 13.90
CA VAL A 203 -3.36 -19.84 13.32
C VAL A 203 -3.10 -18.92 12.12
N LEU A 204 -2.14 -17.98 12.23
CA LEU A 204 -1.79 -17.07 11.13
C LEU A 204 -1.14 -17.81 9.96
N SER A 205 -0.31 -18.83 10.23
CA SER A 205 0.27 -19.64 9.15
C SER A 205 -0.83 -20.35 8.37
N LEU A 206 -1.76 -21.02 9.08
CA LEU A 206 -2.89 -21.67 8.40
C LEU A 206 -3.77 -20.66 7.65
N ALA A 207 -4.07 -19.49 8.25
CA ALA A 207 -4.87 -18.47 7.60
C ALA A 207 -4.22 -17.96 6.30
N GLY A 208 -2.89 -17.72 6.32
CA GLY A 208 -2.14 -17.30 5.13
C GLY A 208 -2.04 -18.37 4.04
N ASP A 209 -2.04 -19.66 4.43
CA ASP A 209 -1.91 -20.78 3.51
C ASP A 209 -3.27 -21.24 2.93
N GLU A 210 -4.37 -21.12 3.72
CA GLU A 210 -5.66 -21.71 3.37
C GLU A 210 -6.74 -20.69 2.96
N ILE A 211 -6.70 -19.45 3.46
CA ILE A 211 -7.69 -18.42 3.11
C ILE A 211 -7.30 -17.80 1.75
N GLU A 212 -8.07 -18.08 0.71
CA GLU A 212 -7.80 -17.57 -0.64
C GLU A 212 -8.34 -16.15 -0.87
N SER A 213 -9.38 -15.77 -0.13
CA SER A 213 -9.99 -14.44 -0.26
C SER A 213 -9.20 -13.39 0.52
N ASP A 214 -8.64 -12.43 -0.21
CA ASP A 214 -7.95 -11.26 0.38
C ASP A 214 -8.83 -10.50 1.39
N TYR A 215 -10.15 -10.44 1.14
CA TYR A 215 -11.10 -9.84 2.05
C TYR A 215 -11.15 -10.57 3.40
N TYR A 216 -11.29 -11.90 3.39
CA TYR A 216 -11.39 -12.68 4.62
C TYR A 216 -10.07 -12.74 5.37
N LEU A 217 -8.94 -12.90 4.69
CA LEU A 217 -7.62 -12.84 5.32
C LEU A 217 -7.39 -11.46 5.97
N THR A 218 -7.71 -10.40 5.25
CA THR A 218 -7.64 -9.02 5.79
C THR A 218 -8.55 -8.82 6.99
N SER A 219 -9.76 -9.38 6.98
CA SER A 219 -10.69 -9.35 8.12
C SER A 219 -10.10 -10.01 9.36
N ILE A 220 -9.51 -11.21 9.22
CA ILE A 220 -8.82 -11.91 10.31
C ILE A 220 -7.73 -11.02 10.91
N LEU A 221 -6.88 -10.44 10.06
CA LEU A 221 -5.76 -9.62 10.49
C LEU A 221 -6.22 -8.34 11.20
N LYS A 222 -7.27 -7.67 10.70
CA LYS A 222 -7.81 -6.44 11.30
C LYS A 222 -8.53 -6.68 12.63
N GLU A 223 -9.42 -7.66 12.66
CA GLU A 223 -10.22 -7.94 13.86
C GLU A 223 -9.35 -8.36 15.04
N ASN A 224 -8.22 -9.01 14.78
CA ASN A 224 -7.30 -9.51 15.78
C ASN A 224 -6.03 -8.67 15.97
N GLN A 225 -5.93 -7.49 15.36
CA GLN A 225 -4.72 -6.66 15.30
C GLN A 225 -4.05 -6.45 16.67
N LYS A 226 -4.80 -6.17 17.73
CA LYS A 226 -4.25 -5.97 19.07
C LYS A 226 -3.51 -7.20 19.62
N LEU A 227 -3.96 -8.39 19.26
CA LEU A 227 -3.30 -9.64 19.62
C LEU A 227 -2.10 -9.90 18.74
N LEU A 228 -2.20 -9.58 17.45
CA LEU A 228 -1.20 -9.87 16.44
C LEU A 228 0.01 -8.94 16.52
N LEU A 229 -0.19 -7.71 16.96
CA LEU A 229 0.89 -6.71 17.09
C LEU A 229 1.46 -6.62 18.52
N LYS A 230 1.16 -7.60 19.38
CA LYS A 230 1.50 -7.57 20.81
C LYS A 230 2.97 -7.85 21.11
N ASP A 231 3.60 -8.77 20.41
CA ASP A 231 4.99 -9.20 20.61
C ASP A 231 5.67 -9.52 19.27
N ASP A 232 7.00 -9.57 19.26
CA ASP A 232 7.82 -9.75 18.05
C ASP A 232 7.42 -10.99 17.25
N GLN A 233 7.12 -12.10 17.95
CA GLN A 233 6.81 -13.38 17.30
C GLN A 233 5.49 -13.29 16.53
N THR A 234 4.47 -12.69 17.13
CA THR A 234 3.15 -12.52 16.49
C THR A 234 3.19 -11.45 15.40
N ARG A 235 3.99 -10.37 15.56
CA ARG A 235 4.19 -9.35 14.53
C ARG A 235 4.85 -9.92 13.28
N GLN A 236 5.89 -10.73 13.44
CA GLN A 236 6.54 -11.40 12.30
C GLN A 236 5.59 -12.34 11.56
N ALA A 237 4.76 -13.09 12.29
CA ALA A 237 3.75 -13.94 11.68
C ALA A 237 2.65 -13.13 10.96
N PHE A 238 2.26 -12.00 11.54
CA PHE A 238 1.33 -11.05 10.90
C PHE A 238 1.91 -10.53 9.58
N ILE A 239 3.14 -9.99 9.58
CA ILE A 239 3.81 -9.50 8.36
C ILE A 239 3.92 -10.62 7.32
N LYS A 240 4.27 -11.84 7.75
CA LYS A 240 4.34 -12.99 6.86
C LYS A 240 2.98 -13.30 6.22
N ALA A 241 1.88 -13.26 6.98
CA ALA A 241 0.54 -13.52 6.48
C ALA A 241 0.09 -12.46 5.46
N THR A 242 0.57 -11.20 5.56
CA THR A 242 0.25 -10.16 4.58
C THR A 242 0.81 -10.46 3.18
N LYS A 243 1.86 -11.28 3.07
CA LYS A 243 2.43 -11.69 1.77
C LYS A 243 1.43 -12.52 0.93
N SER A 244 0.49 -13.22 1.58
CA SER A 244 -0.55 -13.99 0.90
C SER A 244 -1.70 -13.13 0.35
N ILE A 245 -1.76 -11.84 0.67
CA ILE A 245 -2.77 -10.91 0.13
C ILE A 245 -2.32 -10.43 -1.24
N ASN A 246 -3.12 -10.68 -2.28
CA ASN A 246 -2.81 -10.27 -3.66
C ASN A 246 -3.35 -8.89 -4.03
N SER A 247 -4.42 -8.44 -3.38
CA SER A 247 -5.01 -7.12 -3.62
C SER A 247 -4.16 -6.01 -3.02
N ASP A 248 -3.65 -5.11 -3.86
CA ASP A 248 -2.88 -3.93 -3.45
C ASP A 248 -3.64 -3.08 -2.42
N TYR A 249 -4.96 -2.94 -2.58
CA TYR A 249 -5.81 -2.21 -1.65
C TYR A 249 -5.80 -2.84 -0.24
N TYR A 250 -6.07 -4.14 -0.15
CA TYR A 250 -6.13 -4.83 1.14
C TYR A 250 -4.75 -4.92 1.79
N LYS A 251 -3.70 -5.26 1.01
CA LYS A 251 -2.32 -5.32 1.47
C LYS A 251 -1.86 -3.96 2.02
N THR A 252 -2.03 -2.89 1.26
CA THR A 252 -1.69 -1.52 1.69
C THR A 252 -2.42 -1.12 2.97
N SER A 253 -3.73 -1.41 3.04
CA SER A 253 -4.53 -1.09 4.22
C SER A 253 -4.00 -1.74 5.50
N ILE A 254 -3.65 -3.03 5.41
CA ILE A 254 -3.11 -3.80 6.56
C ILE A 254 -1.70 -3.35 6.95
N LEU A 255 -0.83 -3.12 5.96
CA LEU A 255 0.54 -2.69 6.22
C LEU A 255 0.60 -1.29 6.83
N LYS A 256 -0.28 -0.37 6.39
CA LYS A 256 -0.43 0.96 7.03
C LYS A 256 -0.86 0.85 8.49
N ASP A 257 -1.81 -0.03 8.78
CA ASP A 257 -2.24 -0.25 10.16
C ASP A 257 -1.08 -0.80 11.04
N ALA A 258 -0.22 -1.65 10.48
CA ALA A 258 0.97 -2.16 11.16
C ALA A 258 2.01 -1.06 11.41
N VAL A 259 2.30 -0.24 10.41
CA VAL A 259 3.29 0.86 10.50
C VAL A 259 2.96 1.87 11.60
N LYS A 260 1.68 2.11 11.86
CA LYS A 260 1.19 3.00 12.93
C LYS A 260 1.40 2.46 14.34
N ASN A 261 1.84 1.22 14.49
CA ASN A 261 2.14 0.66 15.80
C ASN A 261 3.53 1.12 16.27
N ASP A 262 3.59 1.84 17.39
CA ASP A 262 4.82 2.36 17.96
C ASP A 262 5.84 1.27 18.35
N ASP A 263 5.38 0.04 18.59
CA ASP A 263 6.22 -1.10 18.99
C ASP A 263 6.92 -1.80 17.80
N ILE A 264 6.65 -1.40 16.54
CA ILE A 264 7.32 -1.95 15.36
C ILE A 264 8.81 -1.60 15.38
N SER A 265 9.66 -2.61 15.38
CA SER A 265 11.12 -2.48 15.30
C SER A 265 11.59 -2.17 13.88
N ASP A 266 12.83 -1.66 13.74
CA ASP A 266 13.45 -1.39 12.44
C ASP A 266 13.52 -2.65 11.55
N SER A 267 13.77 -3.82 12.14
CA SER A 267 13.79 -5.09 11.39
C SER A 267 12.40 -5.51 10.89
N GLU A 268 11.36 -5.22 11.66
CA GLU A 268 9.98 -5.48 11.24
C GLU A 268 9.53 -4.47 10.18
N LEU A 269 9.93 -3.20 10.32
CA LEU A 269 9.70 -2.19 9.29
C LEU A 269 10.36 -2.58 7.97
N TYR A 270 11.60 -3.11 8.02
CA TYR A 270 12.28 -3.66 6.85
C TYR A 270 11.49 -4.81 6.21
N SER A 271 10.96 -5.72 7.03
CA SER A 271 10.12 -6.83 6.54
C SER A 271 8.79 -6.35 5.93
N ILE A 272 8.23 -5.23 6.43
CA ILE A 272 7.05 -4.59 5.81
C ILE A 272 7.43 -4.01 4.44
N LEU A 273 8.60 -3.35 4.31
CA LEU A 273 9.10 -2.87 3.02
C LEU A 273 9.29 -4.02 2.02
N GLU A 274 9.86 -5.16 2.47
CA GLU A 274 9.95 -6.36 1.62
C GLU A 274 8.56 -6.88 1.20
N SER A 275 7.57 -6.85 2.11
CA SER A 275 6.21 -7.28 1.81
C SER A 275 5.48 -6.33 0.85
N SER A 276 6.04 -5.15 0.60
CA SER A 276 5.47 -4.13 -0.30
C SER A 276 5.99 -4.24 -1.73
N GLU A 277 7.00 -5.09 -1.99
CA GLU A 277 7.66 -5.22 -3.30
C GLU A 277 6.70 -5.66 -4.42
N ASP A 278 5.67 -6.41 -4.08
CA ASP A 278 4.68 -6.93 -5.01
C ASP A 278 3.42 -6.04 -5.16
N ILE A 279 3.38 -4.87 -4.51
CA ILE A 279 2.34 -3.87 -4.74
C ILE A 279 2.56 -3.23 -6.12
N GLY A 280 1.69 -3.57 -7.08
CA GLY A 280 1.82 -3.13 -8.46
C GLY A 280 1.23 -1.75 -8.73
N SER A 281 0.37 -1.25 -7.86
CA SER A 281 -0.27 0.06 -8.02
C SER A 281 0.60 1.19 -7.48
N ASP A 282 1.00 2.12 -8.35
CA ASP A 282 1.75 3.32 -7.98
C ASP A 282 1.08 4.12 -6.85
N TYR A 283 -0.25 4.24 -6.88
CA TYR A 283 -1.03 4.92 -5.86
C TYR A 283 -0.93 4.23 -4.49
N TYR A 284 -1.14 2.91 -4.44
CA TYR A 284 -1.12 2.19 -3.18
C TYR A 284 0.30 2.09 -2.61
N LEU A 285 1.30 1.82 -3.45
CA LEU A 285 2.70 1.77 -3.02
C LEU A 285 3.16 3.15 -2.48
N SER A 286 2.97 4.22 -3.24
CA SER A 286 3.34 5.58 -2.79
C SER A 286 2.64 5.97 -1.50
N SER A 287 1.34 5.61 -1.37
CA SER A 287 0.56 5.88 -0.17
C SER A 287 1.07 5.14 1.07
N LEU A 288 1.61 3.92 0.90
CA LEU A 288 2.22 3.16 1.99
C LEU A 288 3.60 3.74 2.36
N LEU A 289 4.45 4.01 1.36
CA LEU A 289 5.79 4.56 1.60
C LEU A 289 5.72 5.93 2.30
N LYS A 290 4.77 6.78 1.92
CA LYS A 290 4.52 8.05 2.63
C LYS A 290 4.06 7.84 4.07
N GLU A 291 3.13 6.93 4.33
CA GLU A 291 2.71 6.62 5.70
C GLU A 291 3.89 6.17 6.58
N MET A 292 4.86 5.44 6.01
CA MET A 292 6.06 5.02 6.74
C MET A 292 6.94 6.24 7.10
N LEU A 293 7.12 7.16 6.15
CA LEU A 293 7.89 8.40 6.36
C LEU A 293 7.23 9.33 7.39
N ASP A 294 5.89 9.48 7.32
CA ASP A 294 5.11 10.31 8.23
C ASP A 294 5.08 9.75 9.68
N SER A 295 5.16 8.41 9.81
CA SER A 295 4.93 7.75 11.11
C SER A 295 6.14 7.79 12.03
N ARG A 296 7.36 7.87 11.51
CA ARG A 296 8.61 7.82 12.29
C ARG A 296 9.84 8.18 11.49
N ASP A 297 10.88 8.60 12.22
CA ASP A 297 12.23 8.69 11.65
C ASP A 297 12.71 7.29 11.24
N MET A 298 13.19 7.15 10.04
CA MET A 298 13.67 5.89 9.49
C MET A 298 15.19 5.75 9.67
N GLY A 299 15.63 4.57 10.12
CA GLY A 299 17.05 4.22 10.09
C GLY A 299 17.58 4.08 8.65
N ASP A 300 18.88 4.27 8.45
CA ASP A 300 19.54 4.30 7.13
C ASP A 300 19.17 3.13 6.21
N ALA A 301 19.09 1.91 6.76
CA ALA A 301 18.76 0.71 5.99
C ALA A 301 17.31 0.75 5.47
N ASN A 302 16.37 1.17 6.31
CA ASN A 302 14.95 1.26 5.97
C ASN A 302 14.72 2.38 4.95
N LEU A 303 15.34 3.54 5.14
CA LEU A 303 15.24 4.65 4.19
C LEU A 303 15.85 4.26 2.82
N THR A 304 17.00 3.60 2.82
CA THR A 304 17.62 3.09 1.59
C THR A 304 16.70 2.12 0.86
N LYS A 305 16.09 1.16 1.58
CA LYS A 305 15.15 0.21 1.01
C LYS A 305 13.88 0.89 0.47
N LEU A 306 13.36 1.90 1.19
CA LEU A 306 12.22 2.69 0.74
C LEU A 306 12.51 3.42 -0.57
N LEU A 307 13.67 4.08 -0.67
CA LEU A 307 14.10 4.74 -1.90
C LEU A 307 14.32 3.76 -3.06
N GLU A 308 14.80 2.55 -2.78
CA GLU A 308 14.86 1.49 -3.79
C GLU A 308 13.47 1.09 -4.29
N LEU A 309 12.50 0.93 -3.38
CA LEU A 309 11.10 0.62 -3.73
C LEU A 309 10.43 1.75 -4.52
N SER A 310 10.76 3.01 -4.24
CA SER A 310 10.23 4.13 -5.01
C SER A 310 10.53 4.04 -6.50
N ASN A 311 11.58 3.29 -6.87
CA ASN A 311 11.96 3.06 -8.28
C ASN A 311 10.94 2.20 -9.05
N SER A 312 10.14 1.39 -8.36
CA SER A 312 9.07 0.60 -9.00
C SER A 312 7.80 1.41 -9.29
N ILE A 313 7.70 2.62 -8.74
CA ILE A 313 6.62 3.56 -9.07
C ILE A 313 6.89 4.13 -10.46
N ASN A 314 5.98 3.94 -11.40
CA ASN A 314 6.13 4.43 -12.78
C ASN A 314 5.65 5.88 -12.94
N SER A 315 4.65 6.29 -12.18
CA SER A 315 4.12 7.65 -12.22
C SER A 315 5.09 8.66 -11.60
N ASP A 316 5.59 9.60 -12.38
CA ASP A 316 6.45 10.70 -11.91
C ASP A 316 5.82 11.47 -10.76
N HIS A 317 4.50 11.71 -10.82
CA HIS A 317 3.76 12.39 -9.75
C HIS A 317 3.84 11.63 -8.42
N TYR A 318 3.54 10.32 -8.40
CA TYR A 318 3.57 9.55 -7.15
C TYR A 318 5.00 9.32 -6.66
N LYS A 319 5.95 9.10 -7.57
CA LYS A 319 7.37 8.97 -7.23
C LYS A 319 7.93 10.24 -6.60
N SER A 320 7.68 11.40 -7.24
CA SER A 320 8.16 12.69 -6.71
C SER A 320 7.62 12.97 -5.31
N ARG A 321 6.35 12.66 -5.05
CA ARG A 321 5.75 12.85 -3.71
C ARG A 321 6.41 11.99 -2.63
N VAL A 322 6.83 10.76 -2.96
CA VAL A 322 7.58 9.91 -2.01
C VAL A 322 8.98 10.47 -1.77
N LEU A 323 9.67 10.92 -2.83
CA LEU A 323 11.03 11.45 -2.70
C LEU A 323 11.07 12.77 -1.93
N ILE A 324 10.12 13.66 -2.18
CA ILE A 324 9.97 14.93 -1.44
C ILE A 324 9.71 14.63 0.04
N GLU A 325 8.75 13.77 0.36
CA GLU A 325 8.46 13.37 1.74
C GLU A 325 9.67 12.78 2.45
N ALA A 326 10.48 11.97 1.73
CA ALA A 326 11.72 11.42 2.28
C ALA A 326 12.76 12.49 2.59
N LEU A 327 12.84 13.57 1.80
CA LEU A 327 13.73 14.71 2.00
C LEU A 327 13.29 15.62 3.14
N GLU A 328 11.98 15.87 3.26
CA GLU A 328 11.39 16.70 4.32
C GLU A 328 11.44 16.00 5.68
N SER A 329 11.07 14.73 5.74
CA SER A 329 10.89 13.99 6.99
C SER A 329 12.19 13.41 7.54
N ASN A 330 13.25 13.27 6.72
CA ASN A 330 14.49 12.58 7.10
C ASN A 330 15.74 13.35 6.71
N ASN A 331 16.77 13.23 7.53
CA ASN A 331 18.11 13.62 7.12
C ASN A 331 18.69 12.46 6.28
N VAL A 332 18.62 12.58 4.95
CA VAL A 332 19.05 11.54 3.99
C VAL A 332 20.55 11.26 4.15
N PRO A 333 20.95 10.07 4.66
CA PRO A 333 22.36 9.74 4.84
C PRO A 333 23.07 9.54 3.50
N GLU A 334 24.42 9.56 3.52
CA GLU A 334 25.25 9.47 2.31
C GLU A 334 24.89 8.24 1.46
N VAL A 335 24.70 7.09 2.09
CA VAL A 335 24.37 5.82 1.41
C VAL A 335 23.01 5.89 0.71
N ALA A 336 22.04 6.57 1.30
CA ALA A 336 20.71 6.73 0.74
C ALA A 336 20.65 7.82 -0.33
N PHE A 337 21.56 8.82 -0.29
CA PHE A 337 21.62 9.89 -1.28
C PHE A 337 21.87 9.37 -2.70
N ASP A 338 22.73 8.38 -2.88
CA ASP A 338 22.97 7.76 -4.18
C ASP A 338 21.69 7.09 -4.73
N LYS A 339 20.89 6.48 -3.85
CA LYS A 339 19.60 5.87 -4.24
C LYS A 339 18.57 6.91 -4.61
N LEU A 340 18.55 8.04 -3.90
CA LEU A 340 17.73 9.20 -4.23
C LEU A 340 18.06 9.72 -5.64
N VAL A 341 19.34 9.96 -5.93
CA VAL A 341 19.82 10.41 -7.25
C VAL A 341 19.39 9.45 -8.36
N ILE A 342 19.54 8.13 -8.14
CA ILE A 342 19.10 7.10 -9.09
C ILE A 342 17.58 7.15 -9.29
N SER A 343 16.81 7.45 -8.25
CA SER A 343 15.34 7.53 -8.32
C SER A 343 14.90 8.76 -9.12
N ILE A 344 15.58 9.89 -8.95
CA ILE A 344 15.33 11.11 -9.73
C ILE A 344 15.67 10.89 -11.22
N ASP A 345 16.75 10.16 -11.51
CA ASP A 345 17.20 9.85 -12.88
C ASP A 345 16.16 9.07 -13.70
N LYS A 346 15.16 8.47 -13.06
CA LYS A 346 14.05 7.76 -13.70
C LYS A 346 12.79 8.61 -13.89
N ILE A 347 12.81 9.88 -13.52
CA ILE A 347 11.69 10.81 -13.70
C ILE A 347 11.85 11.49 -15.04
N GLU A 348 10.81 11.45 -15.88
CA GLU A 348 10.84 12.03 -17.24
C GLU A 348 10.37 13.48 -17.27
N SER A 349 9.57 13.89 -16.29
CA SER A 349 9.00 15.25 -16.22
C SER A 349 9.97 16.25 -15.58
N ASP A 350 10.43 17.23 -16.36
CA ASP A 350 11.25 18.35 -15.89
C ASP A 350 10.65 19.06 -14.67
N HIS A 351 9.31 19.17 -14.63
CA HIS A 351 8.59 19.78 -13.50
C HIS A 351 8.81 19.02 -12.20
N TYR A 352 8.63 17.69 -12.20
CA TYR A 352 8.78 16.90 -10.98
C TYR A 352 10.25 16.75 -10.57
N VAL A 353 11.18 16.70 -11.52
CA VAL A 353 12.63 16.76 -11.21
C VAL A 353 12.93 18.08 -10.51
N ARG A 354 12.40 19.21 -11.02
CA ARG A 354 12.60 20.53 -10.40
C ARG A 354 12.07 20.59 -8.97
N GLU A 355 10.82 20.09 -8.71
CA GLU A 355 10.26 20.07 -7.37
C GLU A 355 11.12 19.29 -6.37
N ILE A 356 11.72 18.16 -6.76
CA ILE A 356 12.59 17.37 -5.87
C ILE A 356 13.93 18.09 -5.65
N LEU A 357 14.47 18.74 -6.69
CA LEU A 357 15.73 19.45 -6.60
C LEU A 357 15.63 20.69 -5.72
N ASP A 358 14.45 21.34 -5.64
CA ASP A 358 14.20 22.41 -4.66
C ASP A 358 14.46 21.94 -3.24
N GLU A 359 13.86 20.81 -2.84
CA GLU A 359 14.05 20.24 -1.50
C GLU A 359 15.50 19.81 -1.21
N ILE A 360 16.23 19.39 -2.26
CA ILE A 360 17.64 19.02 -2.12
C ILE A 360 18.52 20.26 -1.93
N LEU A 361 18.26 21.32 -2.71
CA LEU A 361 19.07 22.53 -2.76
C LEU A 361 18.85 23.45 -1.55
N ASP A 362 17.71 23.33 -0.84
CA ASP A 362 17.49 24.03 0.43
C ASP A 362 18.55 23.69 1.50
N LYS A 363 19.29 22.58 1.31
CA LYS A 363 20.37 22.16 2.20
C LYS A 363 21.73 22.37 1.51
N GLN A 364 22.74 22.83 2.29
CA GLN A 364 24.11 22.92 1.77
C GLN A 364 24.66 21.54 1.41
N LEU A 365 25.05 21.33 0.16
CA LEU A 365 25.61 20.09 -0.34
C LEU A 365 27.14 20.09 -0.31
N SER A 366 27.74 18.89 -0.19
CA SER A 366 29.16 18.72 -0.53
C SER A 366 29.39 18.91 -2.04
N ASP A 367 30.62 19.21 -2.44
CA ASP A 367 30.96 19.38 -3.85
C ASP A 367 30.62 18.14 -4.69
N GLU A 368 30.84 16.92 -4.12
CA GLU A 368 30.50 15.66 -4.77
C GLU A 368 28.98 15.49 -4.96
N LYS A 369 28.19 15.78 -3.93
CA LYS A 369 26.72 15.70 -4.02
C LYS A 369 26.17 16.70 -5.04
N LEU A 370 26.64 17.94 -4.97
CA LEU A 370 26.24 18.98 -5.91
C LEU A 370 26.58 18.61 -7.34
N LYS A 371 27.76 18.03 -7.58
CA LYS A 371 28.15 17.53 -8.90
C LYS A 371 27.21 16.42 -9.40
N SER A 372 26.82 15.48 -8.53
CA SER A 372 25.87 14.42 -8.86
C SER A 372 24.49 14.99 -9.23
N VAL A 373 24.02 16.00 -8.49
CA VAL A 373 22.77 16.73 -8.78
C VAL A 373 22.85 17.41 -10.14
N LEU A 374 23.93 18.16 -10.42
CA LEU A 374 24.12 18.83 -11.71
C LEU A 374 24.21 17.84 -12.89
N GLN A 375 24.73 16.63 -12.68
CA GLN A 375 24.70 15.57 -13.70
C GLN A 375 23.28 15.10 -14.00
N VAL A 376 22.42 14.96 -12.97
CA VAL A 376 20.99 14.64 -13.16
C VAL A 376 20.31 15.74 -13.96
N VAL A 377 20.54 17.01 -13.61
CA VAL A 377 19.97 18.15 -14.36
C VAL A 377 20.40 18.09 -15.83
N ASN A 378 21.68 17.92 -16.10
CA ASN A 378 22.20 17.84 -17.47
C ASN A 378 21.62 16.68 -18.30
N LYS A 379 21.25 15.59 -17.63
CA LYS A 379 20.74 14.39 -18.30
C LYS A 379 19.23 14.44 -18.51
N ASN A 380 18.49 14.93 -17.51
CA ASN A 380 17.04 14.72 -17.42
C ASN A 380 16.22 15.99 -17.68
N ILE A 381 16.81 17.19 -17.52
CA ILE A 381 16.11 18.44 -17.80
C ILE A 381 16.37 18.87 -19.25
N ASN A 382 15.30 18.99 -20.04
CA ASN A 382 15.34 19.42 -21.41
C ASN A 382 14.89 20.87 -21.60
N SER A 383 14.21 21.44 -20.63
CA SER A 383 13.70 22.80 -20.66
C SER A 383 14.76 23.81 -20.23
N ASP A 384 15.13 24.73 -21.12
CA ASP A 384 16.01 25.89 -20.81
C ASP A 384 15.47 26.69 -19.60
N TYR A 385 14.15 26.77 -19.46
CA TYR A 385 13.52 27.46 -18.33
C TYR A 385 13.84 26.78 -17.00
N TYR A 386 13.61 25.46 -16.89
CA TYR A 386 13.91 24.72 -15.65
C TYR A 386 15.41 24.62 -15.39
N THR A 387 16.24 24.47 -16.43
CA THR A 387 17.70 24.51 -16.28
C THR A 387 18.15 25.85 -15.69
N ARG A 388 17.59 26.97 -16.17
CA ARG A 388 17.85 28.31 -15.61
C ARG A 388 17.43 28.44 -14.18
N GLU A 389 16.21 28.04 -13.83
CA GLU A 389 15.70 28.09 -12.43
C GLU A 389 16.66 27.34 -11.48
N ILE A 390 16.98 26.08 -11.81
CA ILE A 390 17.86 25.26 -10.98
C ILE A 390 19.26 25.86 -10.85
N LEU A 391 19.82 26.36 -11.95
CA LEU A 391 21.16 26.96 -11.92
C LEU A 391 21.21 28.27 -11.11
N SER A 392 20.14 29.08 -11.15
CA SER A 392 20.05 30.28 -10.31
C SER A 392 20.02 29.89 -8.82
N ASP A 393 19.20 28.90 -8.43
CA ASP A 393 19.17 28.44 -7.03
C ASP A 393 20.52 27.86 -6.59
N VAL A 394 21.19 27.08 -7.46
CA VAL A 394 22.54 26.57 -7.17
C VAL A 394 23.55 27.71 -6.98
N ILE A 395 23.49 28.77 -7.79
CA ILE A 395 24.39 29.92 -7.69
C ILE A 395 24.13 30.71 -6.42
N ASP A 396 22.86 30.90 -6.06
CA ASP A 396 22.44 31.74 -4.94
C ASP A 396 22.62 31.03 -3.59
N GLU A 397 22.30 29.73 -3.53
CA GLU A 397 22.15 29.01 -2.27
C GLU A 397 23.33 28.08 -1.95
N GLN A 398 24.10 27.62 -2.97
CA GLN A 398 25.17 26.66 -2.75
C GLN A 398 26.57 27.32 -2.75
N ASN A 399 27.46 26.74 -1.98
CA ASN A 399 28.87 27.20 -1.95
C ASN A 399 29.65 26.58 -3.12
N ILE A 400 29.39 27.06 -4.33
CA ILE A 400 30.00 26.54 -5.56
C ILE A 400 31.48 26.92 -5.68
N LYS A 401 32.37 25.92 -5.79
CA LYS A 401 33.82 26.06 -5.93
C LYS A 401 34.39 24.94 -6.78
N GLY A 402 35.64 25.10 -7.21
CA GLY A 402 36.38 24.04 -7.89
C GLY A 402 35.61 23.38 -9.03
N GLU A 403 35.35 22.05 -8.90
CA GLU A 403 34.70 21.26 -9.95
C GLU A 403 33.20 21.54 -10.08
N SER A 404 32.49 21.87 -8.99
CA SER A 404 31.08 22.23 -9.08
C SER A 404 30.83 23.51 -9.86
N LEU A 405 31.71 24.52 -9.73
CA LEU A 405 31.61 25.72 -10.51
C LEU A 405 31.85 25.44 -12.04
N PHE A 406 32.79 24.55 -12.35
CA PHE A 406 32.96 24.12 -13.75
C PHE A 406 31.71 23.41 -14.27
N SER A 407 31.08 22.57 -13.49
CA SER A 407 29.84 21.86 -13.84
C SER A 407 28.67 22.85 -14.07
N VAL A 408 28.54 23.88 -13.23
CA VAL A 408 27.56 24.98 -13.42
C VAL A 408 27.77 25.70 -14.71
N ILE A 409 29.03 26.10 -15.03
CA ILE A 409 29.37 26.80 -16.29
C ILE A 409 29.11 25.91 -17.50
N ASP A 410 29.47 24.61 -17.44
CA ASP A 410 29.24 23.68 -18.52
C ASP A 410 27.75 23.47 -18.78
N LEU A 411 26.95 23.34 -17.70
CA LEU A 411 25.51 23.19 -17.79
C LEU A 411 24.82 24.48 -18.30
N ALA A 412 25.22 25.63 -17.81
CA ALA A 412 24.77 26.92 -18.39
C ALA A 412 24.99 26.98 -19.89
N GLY A 413 26.16 26.50 -20.38
CA GLY A 413 26.47 26.40 -21.80
C GLY A 413 25.57 25.44 -22.58
N THR A 414 24.69 24.63 -21.99
CA THR A 414 23.70 23.80 -22.71
C THR A 414 22.42 24.55 -23.05
N ILE A 415 22.15 25.68 -22.39
CA ILE A 415 20.97 26.51 -22.59
C ILE A 415 21.01 27.12 -24.02
N ASN A 416 19.94 26.92 -24.79
CA ASN A 416 19.82 27.44 -26.16
C ASN A 416 19.14 28.81 -26.22
N SER A 417 18.32 29.15 -25.22
CA SER A 417 17.67 30.47 -25.14
C SER A 417 18.66 31.55 -24.73
N ASP A 418 18.92 32.50 -25.61
CA ASP A 418 19.78 33.70 -25.33
C ASP A 418 19.35 34.41 -24.04
N TYR A 419 18.04 34.50 -23.80
CA TYR A 419 17.50 35.14 -22.62
C TYR A 419 17.85 34.37 -21.34
N TYR A 420 17.57 33.08 -21.28
CA TYR A 420 17.87 32.29 -20.09
C TYR A 420 19.38 32.10 -19.86
N LEU A 421 20.16 31.92 -20.96
CA LEU A 421 21.61 31.85 -20.83
C LEU A 421 22.18 33.16 -20.28
N LYS A 422 21.67 34.33 -20.77
CA LYS A 422 22.05 35.65 -20.24
C LYS A 422 21.73 35.77 -18.73
N GLU A 423 20.56 35.32 -18.28
CA GLU A 423 20.18 35.36 -16.84
C GLU A 423 21.19 34.57 -16.00
N VAL A 424 21.43 33.29 -16.34
CA VAL A 424 22.37 32.43 -15.56
C VAL A 424 23.81 33.00 -15.58
N LEU A 425 24.26 33.49 -16.72
CA LEU A 425 25.61 34.11 -16.79
C LEU A 425 25.68 35.42 -16.01
N GLY A 426 24.57 36.16 -15.89
CA GLY A 426 24.46 37.35 -15.05
C GLY A 426 24.58 36.98 -13.56
N ASP A 427 23.83 35.96 -13.10
CA ASP A 427 23.92 35.46 -11.71
C ASP A 427 25.36 35.01 -11.40
N LEU A 428 26.04 34.31 -12.35
CA LEU A 428 27.45 33.94 -12.20
C LEU A 428 28.40 35.14 -12.10
N ALA A 429 28.10 36.26 -12.73
CA ALA A 429 28.97 37.45 -12.71
C ALA A 429 29.06 38.09 -11.29
N ASP A 430 28.09 37.80 -10.40
CA ASP A 430 28.14 38.26 -9.02
C ASP A 430 29.17 37.50 -8.16
N ILE A 431 29.64 36.34 -8.65
CA ILE A 431 30.78 35.61 -8.06
C ILE A 431 32.06 36.36 -8.37
N ARG A 432 32.83 36.73 -7.35
CA ARG A 432 33.94 37.69 -7.53
C ARG A 432 35.29 37.10 -7.93
N ASP A 433 35.53 35.83 -7.62
CA ASP A 433 36.84 35.19 -7.75
C ASP A 433 36.80 34.03 -8.76
N PHE A 434 37.13 34.30 -10.00
CA PHE A 434 37.28 33.31 -11.04
C PHE A 434 38.76 33.09 -11.42
N SER A 435 39.13 31.83 -11.65
CA SER A 435 40.38 31.52 -12.35
C SER A 435 40.31 31.88 -13.85
N ASP A 436 41.46 32.03 -14.48
CA ASP A 436 41.54 32.25 -15.94
C ASP A 436 40.81 31.18 -16.76
N ASP A 437 40.93 29.89 -16.32
CA ASP A 437 40.28 28.79 -17.03
C ASP A 437 38.76 28.85 -16.89
N GLN A 438 38.25 29.25 -15.73
CA GLN A 438 36.81 29.46 -15.50
C GLN A 438 36.29 30.62 -16.35
N LEU A 439 37.01 31.76 -16.40
CA LEU A 439 36.64 32.90 -17.25
C LEU A 439 36.67 32.53 -18.73
N ILE A 440 37.61 31.72 -19.17
CA ILE A 440 37.63 31.23 -20.56
C ILE A 440 36.42 30.39 -20.89
N LYS A 441 36.02 29.48 -19.98
CA LYS A 441 34.80 28.69 -20.17
C LYS A 441 33.51 29.54 -20.14
N ILE A 442 33.40 30.51 -19.25
CA ILE A 442 32.29 31.47 -19.22
C ILE A 442 32.22 32.24 -20.55
N LEU A 443 33.34 32.75 -21.03
CA LEU A 443 33.38 33.44 -22.30
C LEU A 443 33.01 32.52 -23.47
N GLN A 444 33.39 31.24 -23.44
CA GLN A 444 32.92 30.26 -24.42
C GLN A 444 31.39 30.04 -24.35
N ALA A 445 30.79 30.02 -23.16
CA ALA A 445 29.33 29.99 -23.03
C ALA A 445 28.69 31.27 -23.60
N CYS A 446 29.27 32.45 -23.28
CA CYS A 446 28.81 33.73 -23.87
C CYS A 446 28.79 33.71 -25.39
N SER A 447 29.72 33.01 -26.03
CA SER A 447 29.79 32.96 -27.52
C SER A 447 28.61 32.24 -28.20
N LYS A 448 27.75 31.58 -27.42
CA LYS A 448 26.51 30.94 -27.88
C LYS A 448 25.33 31.92 -27.97
N ILE A 449 25.44 33.10 -27.39
CA ILE A 449 24.38 34.13 -27.42
C ILE A 449 24.43 34.82 -28.80
N ASP A 450 23.37 34.67 -29.58
CA ASP A 450 23.23 35.29 -30.89
C ASP A 450 22.75 36.74 -30.82
N SER A 451 22.04 37.12 -29.78
CA SER A 451 21.54 38.49 -29.55
C SER A 451 22.66 39.45 -29.17
N ASP A 452 22.96 40.41 -30.03
CA ASP A 452 23.93 41.50 -29.73
C ASP A 452 23.66 42.19 -28.41
N TYR A 453 22.37 42.39 -28.06
CA TYR A 453 21.96 43.03 -26.83
C TYR A 453 22.33 42.19 -25.59
N TYR A 454 21.94 40.93 -25.58
CA TYR A 454 22.22 40.03 -24.45
C TYR A 454 23.71 39.73 -24.34
N LEU A 455 24.41 39.44 -25.45
CA LEU A 455 25.84 39.21 -25.46
C LEU A 455 26.61 40.42 -24.90
N SER A 456 26.27 41.63 -25.35
CA SER A 456 26.88 42.85 -24.82
C SER A 456 26.63 43.07 -23.35
N SER A 457 25.42 42.73 -22.85
CA SER A 457 25.07 42.84 -21.41
C SER A 457 25.98 41.95 -20.57
N VAL A 458 26.05 40.66 -20.91
CA VAL A 458 26.88 39.69 -20.14
C VAL A 458 28.36 40.05 -20.20
N LEU A 459 28.87 40.43 -21.38
CA LEU A 459 30.26 40.84 -21.49
C LEU A 459 30.60 42.06 -20.61
N VAL A 460 29.67 43.02 -20.49
CA VAL A 460 29.85 44.19 -19.59
C VAL A 460 29.89 43.77 -18.12
N GLU A 461 29.05 42.80 -17.71
CA GLU A 461 29.02 42.28 -16.35
C GLU A 461 30.34 41.57 -15.97
N PHE A 462 30.95 40.79 -16.89
CA PHE A 462 32.23 40.12 -16.66
C PHE A 462 33.46 40.97 -16.86
N ALA A 463 33.35 42.17 -17.46
CA ALA A 463 34.51 43.06 -17.73
C ALA A 463 35.39 43.35 -16.50
N PRO A 464 34.84 43.58 -15.26
CA PRO A 464 35.66 43.76 -14.08
C PRO A 464 36.55 42.56 -13.72
N ALA A 465 36.02 41.31 -13.90
CA ALA A 465 36.78 40.09 -13.66
C ALA A 465 37.85 39.89 -14.76
N VAL A 466 37.50 40.11 -16.01
CA VAL A 466 38.39 40.01 -17.15
C VAL A 466 39.54 41.03 -17.09
N ASN A 467 39.29 42.25 -16.57
CA ASN A 467 40.32 43.27 -16.40
C ASN A 467 41.42 42.85 -15.43
N ARG A 468 41.07 41.98 -14.42
CA ARG A 468 42.05 41.43 -13.48
C ARG A 468 42.76 40.17 -13.97
N ALA A 469 42.26 39.55 -15.01
CA ALA A 469 42.75 38.30 -15.57
C ALA A 469 43.94 38.47 -16.52
N SER A 470 44.53 37.36 -16.99
CA SER A 470 45.62 37.33 -17.95
C SER A 470 45.25 37.91 -19.29
N SER A 471 46.29 38.22 -20.13
CA SER A 471 46.12 38.66 -21.49
C SER A 471 45.32 37.63 -22.33
N LYS A 472 45.49 36.34 -22.09
CA LYS A 472 44.74 35.26 -22.77
C LYS A 472 43.25 35.41 -22.60
N VAL A 473 42.76 35.74 -21.39
CA VAL A 473 41.34 35.97 -21.10
C VAL A 473 40.84 37.23 -21.79
N LYS A 474 41.64 38.33 -21.75
CA LYS A 474 41.30 39.59 -22.44
C LYS A 474 41.23 39.44 -23.95
N ASP A 475 42.14 38.67 -24.53
CA ASP A 475 42.13 38.35 -25.98
C ASP A 475 40.84 37.54 -26.32
N LYS A 476 40.46 36.56 -25.52
CA LYS A 476 39.23 35.79 -25.70
C LYS A 476 37.96 36.65 -25.58
N TYR A 477 37.90 37.54 -24.59
CA TYR A 477 36.81 38.50 -24.47
C TYR A 477 36.70 39.39 -25.71
N THR A 478 37.82 39.91 -26.20
CA THR A 478 37.87 40.78 -27.39
C THR A 478 37.46 40.01 -28.66
N GLU A 479 37.88 38.75 -28.79
CA GLU A 479 37.46 37.85 -29.86
C GLU A 479 35.93 37.72 -29.91
N ILE A 480 35.30 37.44 -28.75
CA ILE A 480 33.85 37.28 -28.65
C ILE A 480 33.12 38.61 -28.85
N ALA A 481 33.62 39.71 -28.27
CA ALA A 481 33.01 41.01 -28.47
C ALA A 481 32.93 41.39 -29.98
N LYS A 482 33.93 40.98 -30.79
CA LYS A 482 33.94 41.21 -32.24
C LYS A 482 32.85 40.49 -33.03
N THR A 483 32.16 39.52 -32.43
CA THR A 483 31.00 38.86 -33.07
C THR A 483 29.75 39.74 -33.04
N ILE A 484 29.70 40.74 -32.14
CA ILE A 484 28.62 41.71 -32.05
C ILE A 484 28.57 42.58 -33.31
N LYS A 485 27.44 42.53 -34.00
CA LYS A 485 27.21 43.25 -35.27
C LYS A 485 26.82 44.71 -35.06
N SER A 486 26.12 45.01 -33.98
CA SER A 486 25.69 46.37 -33.64
C SER A 486 26.86 47.20 -33.10
N GLU A 487 27.23 48.28 -33.82
CA GLU A 487 28.29 49.21 -33.37
C GLU A 487 28.04 49.76 -31.95
N THR A 488 26.76 49.99 -31.58
CA THR A 488 26.40 50.50 -30.28
C THR A 488 26.73 49.49 -29.18
N TYR A 489 26.35 48.22 -29.37
CA TYR A 489 26.58 47.17 -28.38
C TYR A 489 28.02 46.70 -28.36
N PHE A 490 28.69 46.59 -29.51
CA PHE A 490 30.12 46.37 -29.59
C PHE A 490 30.90 47.46 -28.82
N GLY A 491 30.58 48.75 -29.08
CA GLY A 491 31.20 49.86 -28.38
C GLY A 491 30.95 49.84 -26.87
N LYS A 492 29.82 49.32 -26.35
CA LYS A 492 29.57 49.13 -24.94
C LYS A 492 30.51 48.06 -24.33
N ALA A 493 30.60 46.90 -24.94
CA ALA A 493 31.46 45.79 -24.51
C ALA A 493 32.95 46.19 -24.46
N ILE A 494 33.46 46.81 -25.55
CA ILE A 494 34.87 47.26 -25.63
C ILE A 494 35.19 48.38 -24.62
N ARG A 495 34.28 49.30 -24.39
CA ARG A 495 34.51 50.35 -23.35
C ARG A 495 34.56 49.77 -21.93
N ALA A 496 33.83 48.68 -21.65
CA ALA A 496 33.83 48.08 -20.33
C ALA A 496 35.19 47.45 -19.95
N ILE A 497 35.88 46.81 -20.91
CA ILE A 497 37.19 46.20 -20.68
C ILE A 497 38.36 47.24 -20.65
N ASN A 498 38.13 48.47 -21.15
CA ASN A 498 39.16 49.51 -21.21
C ASN A 498 38.99 50.58 -20.09
N LYS A 499 38.10 50.33 -19.13
CA LYS A 499 37.95 51.12 -17.93
C LYS A 499 38.82 50.56 -16.81
#